data_98e81a09613ee426ef97eb8afc277cb2
#
_entry.id   98e81a09613ee426ef97eb8afc277cb2
#
_cell.length_a   1.000
_cell.length_b   1.000
_cell.length_c   1.000
_cell.angle_alpha   90.00
_cell.angle_beta   90.00
_cell.angle_gamma   90.00
#
_symmetry.space_group_name_H-M   'P 1'
#
loop_
_entity.id
_entity.type
_entity.pdbx_description
1 polymer ?
#
loop_
_entity_poly.entity_id
_entity_poly.type
_entity_poly.pdbx_seq_one_letter_code
_entity_poly.pdbx_strand_id
1 'polypeptide(L)'
;MATVLLAGVMFTGCETATEKVDEAKEEVTEAKEEVTEAREDLNEAQHEENMVVAETEAQKAWKVYKTDMNAKITKNKETIDELKVKMKKPGKVMDALYAKRIENLEAKNENLRTRLDEYENNQTDWDKFKREFDHDMGELATSFKELGTDSKK
;
A
#
# COMPACT_ATOMS: atom_id res chain seq x y z
N MET A 1 18.71 -18.12 27.62
CA MET A 1 19.09 -19.26 28.48
C MET A 1 18.52 -18.99 29.85
N ALA A 2 17.37 -19.57 30.14
CA ALA A 2 16.73 -19.42 31.46
C ALA A 2 17.04 -20.68 32.26
N THR A 3 17.81 -20.53 33.34
CA THR A 3 18.21 -21.59 34.24
C THR A 3 17.12 -21.76 35.28
N VAL A 4 16.36 -22.83 35.23
CA VAL A 4 15.40 -23.19 36.27
C VAL A 4 16.16 -23.84 37.42
N LEU A 5 16.26 -23.13 38.56
CA LEU A 5 16.75 -23.67 39.83
C LEU A 5 15.60 -24.39 40.55
N LEU A 6 15.64 -25.71 40.55
CA LEU A 6 14.79 -26.52 41.41
C LEU A 6 15.35 -26.46 42.86
N ALA A 7 14.71 -25.64 43.69
CA ALA A 7 14.95 -25.65 45.13
C ALA A 7 14.06 -26.74 45.77
N GLY A 8 14.69 -27.84 46.22
CA GLY A 8 14.00 -28.87 46.97
C GLY A 8 13.71 -28.39 48.39
N VAL A 9 12.44 -28.26 48.73
CA VAL A 9 11.98 -28.01 50.10
C VAL A 9 11.57 -29.32 50.74
N MET A 10 12.36 -29.76 51.74
CA MET A 10 11.95 -30.83 52.65
C MET A 10 11.06 -30.28 53.72
N PHE A 11 9.76 -30.48 53.64
CA PHE A 11 8.82 -30.22 54.72
C PHE A 11 8.51 -31.51 55.50
N THR A 12 8.98 -31.54 56.73
CA THR A 12 8.49 -32.47 57.77
C THR A 12 7.36 -31.75 58.55
N GLY A 13 6.14 -31.89 58.06
CA GLY A 13 4.93 -31.48 58.78
C GLY A 13 3.78 -32.38 58.30
N CYS A 14 2.98 -32.91 59.22
CA CYS A 14 1.75 -33.64 58.92
C CYS A 14 0.69 -32.67 58.39
N GLU A 15 0.80 -32.27 57.14
CA GLU A 15 -0.29 -31.64 56.41
C GLU A 15 -1.29 -32.69 55.95
N THR A 16 -2.56 -32.40 56.14
CA THR A 16 -3.62 -33.31 55.72
C THR A 16 -3.64 -33.39 54.17
N ALA A 17 -3.97 -34.55 53.63
CA ALA A 17 -3.98 -34.76 52.17
C ALA A 17 -4.90 -33.75 51.44
N THR A 18 -5.83 -33.15 52.14
CA THR A 18 -6.76 -32.14 51.61
C THR A 18 -6.08 -30.78 51.38
N GLU A 19 -5.20 -30.34 52.34
CA GLU A 19 -4.46 -29.08 52.18
C GLU A 19 -3.51 -29.11 50.99
N LYS A 20 -2.81 -30.22 50.78
CA LYS A 20 -1.92 -30.40 49.60
C LYS A 20 -2.65 -30.40 48.27
N VAL A 21 -3.89 -30.90 48.27
CA VAL A 21 -4.74 -30.86 47.04
C VAL A 21 -5.22 -29.45 46.73
N ASP A 22 -5.51 -28.66 47.75
CA ASP A 22 -6.01 -27.31 47.57
C ASP A 22 -4.85 -26.36 47.16
N GLU A 23 -3.63 -26.49 47.75
CA GLU A 23 -2.43 -25.81 47.26
C GLU A 23 -2.10 -26.14 45.78
N ALA A 24 -2.12 -27.42 45.44
CA ALA A 24 -1.87 -27.86 44.08
C ALA A 24 -2.93 -27.33 43.06
N LYS A 25 -4.16 -27.12 43.51
CA LYS A 25 -5.20 -26.50 42.67
C LYS A 25 -4.95 -24.99 42.45
N GLU A 26 -4.50 -24.31 43.49
CA GLU A 26 -4.15 -22.89 43.42
C GLU A 26 -2.97 -22.68 42.47
N GLU A 27 -1.89 -23.46 42.59
CA GLU A 27 -0.76 -23.43 41.68
C GLU A 27 -1.14 -23.72 40.22
N VAL A 28 -2.05 -24.69 39.96
CA VAL A 28 -2.55 -24.99 38.63
C VAL A 28 -3.41 -23.85 38.06
N THR A 29 -4.13 -23.12 38.91
CA THR A 29 -4.92 -21.98 38.49
C THR A 29 -4.03 -20.80 38.09
N GLU A 30 -3.05 -20.47 38.93
CA GLU A 30 -2.05 -19.44 38.64
C GLU A 30 -1.25 -19.76 37.36
N ALA A 31 -0.78 -21.00 37.20
CA ALA A 31 -0.09 -21.42 35.98
C ALA A 31 -0.97 -21.35 34.73
N LYS A 32 -2.28 -21.55 34.85
CA LYS A 32 -3.20 -21.37 33.73
C LYS A 32 -3.43 -19.90 33.35
N GLU A 33 -3.49 -19.03 34.36
CA GLU A 33 -3.58 -17.59 34.13
C GLU A 33 -2.32 -17.07 33.44
N GLU A 34 -1.13 -17.44 33.92
CA GLU A 34 0.15 -17.09 33.26
C GLU A 34 0.24 -17.60 31.83
N VAL A 35 -0.21 -18.83 31.55
CA VAL A 35 -0.24 -19.37 30.18
C VAL A 35 -1.22 -18.61 29.30
N THR A 36 -2.34 -18.15 29.85
CA THR A 36 -3.31 -17.38 29.09
C THR A 36 -2.75 -16.01 28.74
N GLU A 37 -2.16 -15.32 29.70
CA GLU A 37 -1.52 -14.02 29.51
C GLU A 37 -0.36 -14.11 28.49
N ALA A 38 0.51 -15.09 28.63
CA ALA A 38 1.59 -15.32 27.66
C ALA A 38 1.10 -15.65 26.24
N ARG A 39 -0.08 -16.26 26.09
CA ARG A 39 -0.69 -16.47 24.76
C ARG A 39 -1.29 -15.21 24.18
N GLU A 40 -1.86 -14.36 25.01
CA GLU A 40 -2.38 -13.06 24.58
C GLU A 40 -1.22 -12.17 24.12
N ASP A 41 -0.14 -12.07 24.88
CA ASP A 41 1.07 -11.34 24.51
C ASP A 41 1.70 -11.85 23.21
N LEU A 42 1.77 -13.16 23.01
CA LEU A 42 2.29 -13.75 21.80
C LEU A 42 1.40 -13.41 20.58
N ASN A 43 0.09 -13.45 20.75
CA ASN A 43 -0.85 -13.12 19.69
C ASN A 43 -0.77 -11.64 19.31
N GLU A 44 -0.62 -10.75 20.29
CA GLU A 44 -0.43 -9.33 20.08
C GLU A 44 0.88 -9.05 19.35
N ALA A 45 2.00 -9.65 19.78
CA ALA A 45 3.30 -9.52 19.12
C ALA A 45 3.28 -10.04 17.67
N GLN A 46 2.60 -11.15 17.40
CA GLN A 46 2.44 -11.66 16.05
C GLN A 46 1.57 -10.74 15.17
N HIS A 47 0.55 -10.12 15.76
CA HIS A 47 -0.27 -9.16 15.06
C HIS A 47 0.51 -7.91 14.67
N GLU A 48 1.31 -7.37 15.59
CA GLU A 48 2.20 -6.23 15.33
C GLU A 48 3.23 -6.54 14.25
N GLU A 49 3.88 -7.71 14.30
CA GLU A 49 4.85 -8.13 13.29
C GLU A 49 4.20 -8.20 11.90
N ASN A 50 3.01 -8.81 11.79
CA ASN A 50 2.27 -8.90 10.54
C ASN A 50 1.87 -7.52 9.99
N MET A 51 1.50 -6.59 10.86
CA MET A 51 1.17 -5.21 10.47
C MET A 51 2.38 -4.48 9.91
N VAL A 52 3.54 -4.59 10.56
CA VAL A 52 4.80 -3.97 10.10
C VAL A 52 5.24 -4.54 8.74
N VAL A 53 5.12 -5.86 8.55
CA VAL A 53 5.45 -6.51 7.27
C VAL A 53 4.50 -6.05 6.16
N ALA A 54 3.21 -5.98 6.43
CA ALA A 54 2.22 -5.53 5.46
C ALA A 54 2.43 -4.06 5.04
N GLU A 55 2.73 -3.18 5.97
CA GLU A 55 3.05 -1.78 5.70
C GLU A 55 4.31 -1.64 4.82
N THR A 56 5.35 -2.42 5.11
CA THR A 56 6.59 -2.41 4.32
C THR A 56 6.36 -2.87 2.88
N GLU A 57 5.56 -3.90 2.67
CA GLU A 57 5.23 -4.38 1.31
C GLU A 57 4.34 -3.37 0.55
N ALA A 58 3.39 -2.74 1.22
CA ALA A 58 2.57 -1.68 0.62
C ALA A 58 3.42 -0.48 0.19
N GLN A 59 4.38 -0.07 1.02
CA GLN A 59 5.31 1.02 0.69
C GLN A 59 6.19 0.68 -0.52
N LYS A 60 6.68 -0.54 -0.61
CA LYS A 60 7.45 -1.02 -1.78
C LYS A 60 6.59 -1.02 -3.04
N ALA A 61 5.38 -1.55 -2.96
CA ALA A 61 4.44 -1.59 -4.07
C ALA A 61 4.12 -0.16 -4.57
N TRP A 62 3.86 0.77 -3.66
CA TRP A 62 3.65 2.18 -3.98
C TRP A 62 4.86 2.79 -4.69
N LYS A 63 6.07 2.60 -4.18
CA LYS A 63 7.29 3.14 -4.77
C LYS A 63 7.51 2.68 -6.22
N VAL A 64 7.30 1.40 -6.47
CA VAL A 64 7.41 0.82 -7.83
C VAL A 64 6.32 1.42 -8.74
N TYR A 65 5.08 1.43 -8.29
CA TYR A 65 3.95 1.98 -9.03
C TYR A 65 4.15 3.46 -9.37
N LYS A 66 4.52 4.27 -8.38
CA LYS A 66 4.81 5.70 -8.56
C LYS A 66 5.88 5.94 -9.62
N THR A 67 6.95 5.16 -9.59
CA THR A 67 8.04 5.27 -10.57
C THR A 67 7.55 4.98 -11.99
N ASP A 68 6.77 3.90 -12.17
CA ASP A 68 6.20 3.53 -13.47
C ASP A 68 5.21 4.59 -13.98
N MET A 69 4.33 5.07 -13.13
CA MET A 69 3.33 6.07 -13.52
C MET A 69 3.98 7.42 -13.84
N ASN A 70 4.98 7.87 -13.10
CA ASN A 70 5.74 9.06 -13.43
C ASN A 70 6.44 8.96 -14.79
N ALA A 71 7.01 7.81 -15.12
CA ALA A 71 7.62 7.58 -16.43
C ALA A 71 6.57 7.68 -17.56
N LYS A 72 5.38 7.12 -17.37
CA LYS A 72 4.27 7.21 -18.33
C LYS A 72 3.76 8.64 -18.49
N ILE A 73 3.55 9.37 -17.38
CA ILE A 73 3.14 10.78 -17.39
C ILE A 73 4.15 11.65 -18.13
N THR A 74 5.45 11.42 -17.91
CA THR A 74 6.53 12.14 -18.60
C THR A 74 6.50 11.84 -20.09
N LYS A 75 6.37 10.59 -20.49
CA LYS A 75 6.26 10.19 -21.89
C LYS A 75 5.03 10.77 -22.57
N ASN A 76 3.90 10.82 -21.86
CA ASN A 76 2.69 11.47 -22.36
C ASN A 76 2.93 12.96 -22.63
N LYS A 77 3.61 13.64 -21.69
CA LYS A 77 3.99 15.06 -21.84
C LYS A 77 4.86 15.28 -23.08
N GLU A 78 5.88 14.47 -23.29
CA GLU A 78 6.74 14.53 -24.48
C GLU A 78 5.91 14.38 -25.77
N THR A 79 4.99 13.42 -25.80
CA THR A 79 4.08 13.22 -26.94
C THR A 79 3.19 14.44 -27.18
N ILE A 80 2.65 15.05 -26.13
CA ILE A 80 1.86 16.29 -26.21
C ILE A 80 2.68 17.43 -26.79
N ASP A 81 3.92 17.60 -26.31
CA ASP A 81 4.82 18.64 -26.80
C ASP A 81 5.18 18.43 -28.28
N GLU A 82 5.41 17.19 -28.72
CA GLU A 82 5.59 16.86 -30.15
C GLU A 82 4.36 17.20 -30.98
N LEU A 83 3.15 16.91 -30.49
CA LEU A 83 1.91 17.25 -31.18
C LEU A 83 1.76 18.77 -31.30
N LYS A 84 2.06 19.52 -30.25
CA LYS A 84 2.07 21.00 -30.28
C LYS A 84 3.07 21.56 -31.30
N VAL A 85 4.24 20.96 -31.40
CA VAL A 85 5.26 21.35 -32.40
C VAL A 85 4.78 21.06 -33.82
N LYS A 86 4.15 19.90 -34.05
CA LYS A 86 3.57 19.54 -35.36
C LYS A 86 2.46 20.53 -35.77
N MET A 87 1.70 21.05 -34.81
CA MET A 87 0.69 22.08 -35.05
C MET A 87 1.25 23.38 -35.61
N LYS A 88 2.43 23.77 -35.18
CA LYS A 88 3.05 25.06 -35.53
C LYS A 88 3.74 25.04 -36.90
N LYS A 89 3.75 23.91 -37.63
CA LYS A 89 4.43 23.83 -38.94
C LYS A 89 3.66 24.63 -40.00
N PRO A 90 4.37 25.49 -40.79
CA PRO A 90 3.73 26.26 -41.85
C PRO A 90 3.01 25.34 -42.87
N GLY A 91 1.81 25.71 -43.30
CA GLY A 91 1.02 25.00 -44.31
C GLY A 91 0.09 23.91 -43.78
N LYS A 92 0.05 23.65 -42.47
CA LYS A 92 -1.01 22.87 -41.83
C LYS A 92 -1.98 23.80 -41.15
N VAL A 93 -3.15 23.98 -41.78
CA VAL A 93 -4.30 24.58 -41.09
C VAL A 93 -4.78 23.51 -40.10
N MET A 94 -4.37 23.64 -38.86
CA MET A 94 -4.87 22.74 -37.81
C MET A 94 -6.25 23.26 -37.39
N ASP A 95 -7.22 22.37 -37.48
CA ASP A 95 -8.56 22.58 -36.98
C ASP A 95 -8.51 22.97 -35.50
N ALA A 96 -9.30 23.99 -35.13
CA ALA A 96 -9.45 24.41 -33.72
C ALA A 96 -9.87 23.24 -32.83
N LEU A 97 -10.58 22.28 -33.37
CA LEU A 97 -10.95 21.05 -32.69
C LEU A 97 -9.71 20.20 -32.27
N TYR A 98 -8.73 20.08 -33.18
CA TYR A 98 -7.52 19.33 -32.90
C TYR A 98 -6.66 20.02 -31.81
N ALA A 99 -6.55 21.34 -31.85
CA ALA A 99 -5.89 22.13 -30.82
C ALA A 99 -6.54 21.89 -29.44
N LYS A 100 -7.87 21.95 -29.39
CA LYS A 100 -8.62 21.70 -28.15
C LYS A 100 -8.46 20.28 -27.62
N ARG A 101 -8.34 19.29 -28.52
CA ARG A 101 -8.06 17.90 -28.10
C ARG A 101 -6.68 17.78 -27.43
N ILE A 102 -5.66 18.46 -27.97
CA ILE A 102 -4.31 18.47 -27.37
C ILE A 102 -4.33 19.14 -25.99
N GLU A 103 -5.03 20.26 -25.83
CA GLU A 103 -5.22 20.92 -24.54
C GLU A 103 -5.89 20.00 -23.52
N ASN A 104 -6.90 19.24 -23.96
CA ASN A 104 -7.56 18.27 -23.11
C ASN A 104 -6.63 17.11 -22.68
N LEU A 105 -5.76 16.62 -23.57
CA LEU A 105 -4.75 15.62 -23.24
C LEU A 105 -3.76 16.15 -22.20
N GLU A 106 -3.32 17.40 -22.36
CA GLU A 106 -2.43 18.06 -21.42
C GLU A 106 -3.09 18.19 -20.03
N ALA A 107 -4.32 18.69 -20.00
CA ALA A 107 -5.08 18.84 -18.75
C ALA A 107 -5.29 17.48 -18.04
N LYS A 108 -5.62 16.42 -18.80
CA LYS A 108 -5.75 15.07 -18.23
C LYS A 108 -4.41 14.54 -17.68
N ASN A 109 -3.31 14.75 -18.41
CA ASN A 109 -1.98 14.31 -17.97
C ASN A 109 -1.51 15.05 -16.71
N GLU A 110 -1.79 16.35 -16.62
CA GLU A 110 -1.48 17.15 -15.42
C GLU A 110 -2.35 16.75 -14.23
N ASN A 111 -3.63 16.45 -14.46
CA ASN A 111 -4.50 15.92 -13.41
C ASN A 111 -3.97 14.59 -12.84
N LEU A 112 -3.53 13.67 -13.72
CA LEU A 112 -2.92 12.41 -13.28
C LEU A 112 -1.66 12.67 -12.43
N ARG A 113 -0.82 13.61 -12.82
CA ARG A 113 0.35 13.99 -12.04
C ARG A 113 -0.02 14.49 -10.64
N THR A 114 -0.94 15.45 -10.58
CA THR A 114 -1.42 16.00 -9.32
C THR A 114 -1.98 14.92 -8.39
N ARG A 115 -2.80 14.02 -8.92
CA ARG A 115 -3.38 12.92 -8.14
C ARG A 115 -2.33 11.94 -7.62
N LEU A 116 -1.27 11.69 -8.39
CA LEU A 116 -0.16 10.83 -7.95
C LEU A 116 0.61 11.48 -6.78
N ASP A 117 0.84 12.79 -6.86
CA ASP A 117 1.51 13.56 -5.80
C ASP A 117 0.62 13.70 -4.55
N GLU A 118 -0.69 13.90 -4.73
CA GLU A 118 -1.65 13.97 -3.61
C GLU A 118 -1.77 12.62 -2.88
N TYR A 119 -1.78 11.51 -3.62
CA TYR A 119 -1.83 10.18 -3.01
C TYR A 119 -0.57 9.90 -2.17
N GLU A 120 0.60 10.34 -2.60
CA GLU A 120 1.85 10.21 -1.82
C GLU A 120 1.73 10.80 -0.41
N ASN A 121 1.00 11.91 -0.29
CA ASN A 121 0.86 12.61 0.99
C ASN A 121 -0.23 12.03 1.89
N ASN A 122 -1.23 11.34 1.34
CA ASN A 122 -2.40 10.90 2.09
C ASN A 122 -2.57 9.38 2.17
N GLN A 123 -2.00 8.61 1.27
CA GLN A 123 -1.95 7.14 1.17
C GLN A 123 -3.20 6.41 1.73
N THR A 124 -4.39 6.85 1.32
CA THR A 124 -5.65 6.20 1.66
C THR A 124 -5.99 5.15 0.61
N ASP A 125 -6.70 4.08 0.94
CA ASP A 125 -7.26 3.08 0.03
C ASP A 125 -6.48 2.86 -1.30
N TRP A 126 -5.39 2.12 -1.21
CA TRP A 126 -4.49 1.80 -2.32
C TRP A 126 -5.20 1.15 -3.52
N ASP A 127 -6.08 0.18 -3.26
CA ASP A 127 -6.74 -0.59 -4.32
C ASP A 127 -7.73 0.27 -5.10
N LYS A 128 -8.43 1.16 -4.41
CA LYS A 128 -9.33 2.11 -5.04
C LYS A 128 -8.55 3.12 -5.87
N PHE A 129 -7.53 3.74 -5.29
CA PHE A 129 -6.68 4.70 -5.99
C PHE A 129 -6.08 4.08 -7.26
N LYS A 130 -5.45 2.92 -7.14
CA LYS A 130 -4.80 2.22 -8.26
C LYS A 130 -5.78 1.91 -9.38
N ARG A 131 -6.96 1.39 -9.07
CA ARG A 131 -7.98 1.05 -10.06
C ARG A 131 -8.45 2.29 -10.84
N GLU A 132 -8.76 3.38 -10.12
CA GLU A 132 -9.22 4.62 -10.73
C GLU A 132 -8.12 5.29 -11.56
N PHE A 133 -6.92 5.30 -11.05
CA PHE A 133 -5.76 5.87 -11.75
C PHE A 133 -5.40 5.10 -13.02
N ASP A 134 -5.35 3.77 -12.95
CA ASP A 134 -5.09 2.90 -14.11
C ASP A 134 -6.17 3.06 -15.19
N HIS A 135 -7.45 3.24 -14.77
CA HIS A 135 -8.55 3.51 -15.69
C HIS A 135 -8.33 4.83 -16.45
N ASP A 136 -8.07 5.92 -15.75
CA ASP A 136 -7.88 7.24 -16.34
C ASP A 136 -6.63 7.31 -17.23
N MET A 137 -5.56 6.62 -16.83
CA MET A 137 -4.36 6.45 -17.67
C MET A 137 -4.66 5.69 -18.96
N GLY A 138 -5.52 4.67 -18.89
CA GLY A 138 -6.02 3.91 -20.06
C GLY A 138 -6.86 4.77 -21.00
N GLU A 139 -7.75 5.61 -20.45
CA GLU A 139 -8.53 6.58 -21.24
C GLU A 139 -7.63 7.60 -21.96
N LEU A 140 -6.61 8.12 -21.25
CA LEU A 140 -5.65 9.03 -21.84
C LEU A 140 -4.89 8.37 -23.01
N ALA A 141 -4.44 7.12 -22.83
CA ALA A 141 -3.77 6.36 -23.88
C ALA A 141 -4.67 6.11 -25.11
N THR A 142 -5.96 5.89 -24.90
CA THR A 142 -6.96 5.76 -25.97
C THR A 142 -7.13 7.08 -26.71
N SER A 143 -7.23 8.19 -26.00
CA SER A 143 -7.35 9.52 -26.58
C SER A 143 -6.14 9.90 -27.47
N PHE A 144 -4.92 9.48 -27.10
CA PHE A 144 -3.73 9.63 -27.94
C PHE A 144 -3.83 8.84 -29.25
N LYS A 145 -4.33 7.60 -29.19
CA LYS A 145 -4.50 6.76 -30.41
C LYS A 145 -5.52 7.38 -31.35
N GLU A 146 -6.64 7.85 -30.85
CA GLU A 146 -7.67 8.50 -31.63
C GLU A 146 -7.14 9.75 -32.34
N LEU A 147 -6.40 10.60 -31.59
CA LEU A 147 -5.79 11.79 -32.16
C LEU A 147 -4.76 11.47 -33.26
N GLY A 148 -3.99 10.38 -33.08
CA GLY A 148 -3.02 9.91 -34.08
C GLY A 148 -3.63 9.33 -35.34
N THR A 149 -4.85 8.80 -35.29
CA THR A 149 -5.58 8.30 -36.46
C THR A 149 -6.23 9.42 -37.28
N ASP A 150 -6.76 10.44 -36.58
CA ASP A 150 -7.38 11.60 -37.24
C ASP A 150 -6.36 12.47 -37.99
N SER A 151 -5.09 12.47 -37.56
CA SER A 151 -4.03 13.23 -38.22
C SER A 151 -3.55 12.65 -39.55
N LYS A 152 -4.05 11.47 -39.97
CA LYS A 152 -3.67 10.77 -41.21
C LYS A 152 -4.71 10.94 -42.34
N LYS A 153 -5.84 11.59 -42.06
CA LYS A 153 -6.84 11.97 -43.07
C LYS A 153 -6.62 13.43 -43.51
#